data_df7890c17cfb9c317d39b0ded7e49b68
#
_entry.id   df7890c17cfb9c317d39b0ded7e49b68
#
_cell.length_a   1.000
_cell.length_b   1.000
_cell.length_c   1.000
_cell.angle_alpha   90.00
_cell.angle_beta   90.00
_cell.angle_gamma   90.00
#
_symmetry.space_group_name_H-M   'P 1'
#
loop_
_entity.id
_entity.type
_entity.pdbx_description
1 polymer ?
#
loop_
_entity_poly.entity_id
_entity_poly.type
_entity_poly.pdbx_seq_one_letter_code
_entity_poly.pdbx_strand_id
1 'polypeptide(L)'
;MIRDRIFDGLTFDDILLVPGYAEIHPSEVSLKSKLTRKLECNIPLLSAAMDTVTEADTAICMAQEGGLGVIHKNLSIAEQANQVNRVKRSESGMITNPITIEPDQPISEALKLMERYRISGVPVIRGTELVGILTNRDLRFETNHEKPVSELMTGGRDKLVTVAPGIEMEAAKRLLHQHRIEKLLVVNSNYELQGLITIKDIEKARK
;
A
#
# COMPACT_ATOMS: atom_id res chain seq x y z
N MET A 1 -0.18 -29.03 -44.47
CA MET A 1 -0.62 -29.24 -43.06
C MET A 1 -0.34 -28.10 -42.10
N ILE A 2 0.54 -27.11 -42.36
CA ILE A 2 0.74 -25.92 -41.51
C ILE A 2 -0.11 -24.75 -42.00
N ARG A 3 -0.37 -24.62 -43.29
CA ARG A 3 -1.14 -23.52 -43.89
C ARG A 3 -2.58 -23.41 -43.40
N ASP A 4 -3.23 -24.53 -43.05
CA ASP A 4 -4.62 -24.52 -42.58
C ASP A 4 -4.81 -24.08 -41.14
N ARG A 5 -3.74 -23.68 -40.45
CA ARG A 5 -3.74 -23.17 -39.05
C ARG A 5 -3.16 -21.76 -38.90
N ILE A 6 -2.92 -21.08 -40.02
CA ILE A 6 -2.48 -19.69 -40.01
C ILE A 6 -3.72 -18.82 -40.04
N PHE A 7 -3.94 -18.03 -38.97
CA PHE A 7 -4.99 -17.04 -38.90
C PHE A 7 -4.38 -15.67 -39.18
N ASP A 8 -5.08 -14.81 -39.91
CA ASP A 8 -4.71 -13.41 -40.04
C ASP A 8 -4.84 -12.73 -38.68
N GLY A 9 -3.75 -12.16 -38.17
CA GLY A 9 -3.73 -11.39 -36.94
C GLY A 9 -3.55 -9.90 -37.27
N LEU A 10 -4.61 -9.12 -37.07
CA LEU A 10 -4.57 -7.68 -37.27
C LEU A 10 -4.06 -6.99 -36.00
N THR A 11 -3.21 -5.98 -36.18
CA THR A 11 -2.73 -5.10 -35.11
C THR A 11 -3.31 -3.69 -35.29
N PHE A 12 -3.11 -2.82 -34.29
CA PHE A 12 -3.54 -1.42 -34.42
C PHE A 12 -2.77 -0.64 -35.50
N ASP A 13 -1.67 -1.18 -36.01
CA ASP A 13 -0.94 -0.61 -37.16
C ASP A 13 -1.67 -0.92 -38.49
N ASP A 14 -2.52 -1.98 -38.51
CA ASP A 14 -3.21 -2.45 -39.68
C ASP A 14 -4.63 -1.88 -39.80
N ILE A 15 -5.23 -1.43 -38.68
CA ILE A 15 -6.64 -1.02 -38.61
C ILE A 15 -6.83 0.29 -37.86
N LEU A 16 -7.92 0.99 -38.21
CA LEU A 16 -8.46 2.12 -37.44
C LEU A 16 -9.87 1.79 -36.97
N LEU A 17 -10.21 2.26 -35.77
CA LEU A 17 -11.58 2.18 -35.26
C LEU A 17 -12.43 3.24 -35.97
N VAL A 18 -13.57 2.80 -36.51
CA VAL A 18 -14.55 3.72 -37.11
C VAL A 18 -15.31 4.41 -35.99
N PRO A 19 -15.37 5.76 -35.95
CA PRO A 19 -16.17 6.49 -34.98
C PRO A 19 -17.66 6.09 -35.08
N GLY A 20 -18.27 5.83 -33.92
CA GLY A 20 -19.71 5.56 -33.81
C GLY A 20 -20.45 6.74 -33.19
N TYR A 21 -21.76 6.73 -33.29
CA TYR A 21 -22.62 7.67 -32.58
C TYR A 21 -22.61 7.37 -31.08
N ALA A 22 -22.47 8.41 -30.25
CA ALA A 22 -22.50 8.29 -28.78
C ALA A 22 -23.47 9.32 -28.19
N GLU A 23 -24.29 8.88 -27.25
CA GLU A 23 -25.28 9.71 -26.52
C GLU A 23 -24.84 10.04 -25.09
N ILE A 24 -23.62 9.61 -24.71
CA ILE A 24 -23.08 9.78 -23.37
C ILE A 24 -21.81 10.63 -23.39
N HIS A 25 -21.57 11.36 -22.30
CA HIS A 25 -20.33 12.09 -22.09
C HIS A 25 -19.17 11.12 -21.78
N PRO A 26 -17.91 11.45 -22.18
CA PRO A 26 -16.74 10.62 -21.83
C PRO A 26 -16.60 10.33 -20.33
N SER A 27 -17.03 11.25 -19.46
CA SER A 27 -17.01 11.08 -18.01
C SER A 27 -18.05 10.07 -17.48
N GLU A 28 -19.04 9.70 -18.28
CA GLU A 28 -20.12 8.76 -17.92
C GLU A 28 -19.84 7.34 -18.43
N VAL A 29 -18.74 7.16 -19.17
CA VAL A 29 -18.36 5.87 -19.73
C VAL A 29 -17.93 4.91 -18.62
N SER A 30 -18.54 3.73 -18.56
CA SER A 30 -18.06 2.64 -17.70
C SER A 30 -17.03 1.82 -18.44
N LEU A 31 -15.81 1.74 -17.86
CA LEU A 31 -14.72 0.91 -18.38
C LEU A 31 -14.69 -0.50 -17.77
N LYS A 32 -15.70 -0.86 -16.96
CA LYS A 32 -15.78 -2.19 -16.33
C LYS A 32 -15.75 -3.29 -17.36
N SER A 33 -14.86 -4.24 -17.18
CA SER A 33 -14.64 -5.36 -18.08
C SER A 33 -14.57 -6.67 -17.31
N LYS A 34 -15.19 -7.71 -17.89
CA LYS A 34 -15.10 -9.08 -17.37
C LYS A 34 -13.77 -9.70 -17.80
N LEU A 35 -12.90 -9.98 -16.85
CA LEU A 35 -11.66 -10.71 -17.09
C LEU A 35 -11.91 -12.22 -17.16
N THR A 36 -12.79 -12.71 -16.30
CA THR A 36 -13.24 -14.11 -16.28
C THR A 36 -14.75 -14.16 -15.98
N ARG A 37 -15.31 -15.37 -15.89
CA ARG A 37 -16.73 -15.54 -15.49
C ARG A 37 -17.04 -14.98 -14.09
N LYS A 38 -16.01 -14.82 -13.22
CA LYS A 38 -16.15 -14.44 -11.81
C LYS A 38 -15.37 -13.19 -11.42
N LEU A 39 -14.49 -12.68 -12.31
CA LEU A 39 -13.65 -11.53 -12.05
C LEU A 39 -13.98 -10.40 -13.00
N GLU A 40 -14.19 -9.23 -12.43
CA GLU A 40 -14.36 -7.97 -13.16
C GLU A 40 -13.24 -7.01 -12.76
N CYS A 41 -12.78 -6.20 -13.71
CA CYS A 41 -11.86 -5.08 -13.50
C CYS A 41 -12.62 -3.78 -13.73
N ASN A 42 -12.29 -2.74 -12.99
CA ASN A 42 -12.87 -1.40 -13.18
C ASN A 42 -12.32 -0.73 -14.45
N ILE A 43 -11.09 -1.06 -14.84
CA ILE A 43 -10.49 -0.71 -16.13
C ILE A 43 -9.93 -1.97 -16.81
N PRO A 44 -9.94 -2.07 -18.15
CA PRO A 44 -9.50 -3.26 -18.88
C PRO A 44 -7.98 -3.32 -19.06
N LEU A 45 -7.23 -3.11 -17.97
CA LEU A 45 -5.78 -3.15 -17.98
C LEU A 45 -5.24 -4.26 -17.10
N LEU A 46 -4.30 -5.02 -17.66
CA LEU A 46 -3.57 -6.09 -16.99
C LEU A 46 -2.07 -5.86 -17.17
N SER A 47 -1.28 -6.02 -16.10
CA SER A 47 0.16 -6.00 -16.26
C SER A 47 0.69 -7.39 -16.60
N ALA A 48 1.73 -7.44 -17.42
CA ALA A 48 2.34 -8.68 -17.88
C ALA A 48 3.02 -9.45 -16.75
N ALA A 49 2.89 -10.78 -16.76
CA ALA A 49 3.52 -11.70 -15.80
C ALA A 49 5.02 -11.90 -16.13
N MET A 50 5.78 -10.82 -16.11
CA MET A 50 7.21 -10.78 -16.42
C MET A 50 7.99 -10.29 -15.21
N ASP A 51 9.17 -10.87 -14.96
CA ASP A 51 10.06 -10.55 -13.83
C ASP A 51 10.57 -9.10 -13.83
N THR A 52 10.63 -8.48 -14.99
CA THR A 52 11.02 -7.08 -15.15
C THR A 52 9.83 -6.09 -15.14
N VAL A 53 8.60 -6.58 -15.01
CA VAL A 53 7.36 -5.77 -15.16
C VAL A 53 6.50 -5.81 -13.92
N THR A 54 6.13 -7.01 -13.44
CA THR A 54 5.10 -7.13 -12.40
C THR A 54 5.58 -7.91 -11.18
N GLU A 55 5.96 -7.17 -10.17
CA GLU A 55 6.06 -7.60 -8.78
C GLU A 55 5.02 -6.87 -7.92
N ALA A 56 5.10 -6.98 -6.59
CA ALA A 56 4.08 -6.44 -5.69
C ALA A 56 3.81 -4.94 -5.92
N ASP A 57 4.83 -4.12 -6.15
CA ASP A 57 4.65 -2.67 -6.26
C ASP A 57 3.87 -2.28 -7.52
N THR A 58 4.19 -2.91 -8.67
CA THR A 58 3.40 -2.74 -9.91
C THR A 58 1.98 -3.28 -9.75
N ALA A 59 1.82 -4.46 -9.12
CA ALA A 59 0.50 -5.05 -8.90
C ALA A 59 -0.38 -4.20 -7.97
N ILE A 60 0.21 -3.57 -6.94
CA ILE A 60 -0.48 -2.61 -6.06
C ILE A 60 -0.94 -1.38 -6.84
N CYS A 61 -0.06 -0.80 -7.66
CA CYS A 61 -0.40 0.34 -8.49
C CYS A 61 -1.56 0.01 -9.46
N MET A 62 -1.47 -1.14 -10.15
CA MET A 62 -2.53 -1.63 -11.04
C MET A 62 -3.87 -1.80 -10.32
N ALA A 63 -3.87 -2.38 -9.12
CA ALA A 63 -5.07 -2.58 -8.32
C ALA A 63 -5.69 -1.24 -7.88
N GLN A 64 -4.88 -0.26 -7.47
CA GLN A 64 -5.32 1.07 -7.07
C GLN A 64 -5.99 1.83 -8.22
N GLU A 65 -5.56 1.61 -9.46
CA GLU A 65 -6.13 2.22 -10.65
C GLU A 65 -7.32 1.41 -11.22
N GLY A 66 -7.67 0.28 -10.59
CA GLY A 66 -8.82 -0.55 -10.98
C GLY A 66 -8.52 -1.64 -12.00
N GLY A 67 -7.27 -1.85 -12.35
CA GLY A 67 -6.77 -2.94 -13.18
C GLY A 67 -6.37 -4.18 -12.38
N LEU A 68 -5.59 -5.08 -12.99
CA LEU A 68 -5.08 -6.28 -12.32
C LEU A 68 -3.59 -6.50 -12.62
N GLY A 69 -2.81 -6.70 -11.56
CA GLY A 69 -1.41 -7.12 -11.67
C GLY A 69 -1.27 -8.65 -11.64
N VAL A 70 -0.48 -9.20 -12.56
CA VAL A 70 -0.17 -10.64 -12.59
C VAL A 70 1.27 -10.86 -12.17
N ILE A 71 1.47 -11.38 -10.97
CA ILE A 71 2.81 -11.68 -10.42
C ILE A 71 3.46 -12.80 -11.25
N HIS A 72 4.71 -12.60 -11.66
CA HIS A 72 5.46 -13.55 -12.47
C HIS A 72 5.84 -14.82 -11.70
N LYS A 73 6.19 -15.87 -12.44
CA LYS A 73 6.57 -17.19 -11.90
C LYS A 73 8.07 -17.36 -11.58
N ASN A 74 8.92 -16.42 -11.97
CA ASN A 74 10.37 -16.50 -11.75
C ASN A 74 10.76 -16.13 -10.32
N LEU A 75 10.13 -16.81 -9.35
CA LEU A 75 10.27 -16.65 -7.91
C LEU A 75 10.14 -18.03 -7.26
N SER A 76 10.70 -18.21 -6.09
CA SER A 76 10.36 -19.38 -5.27
C SER A 76 8.88 -19.29 -4.82
N ILE A 77 8.29 -20.42 -4.47
CA ILE A 77 6.90 -20.48 -3.97
C ILE A 77 6.69 -19.51 -2.79
N ALA A 78 7.65 -19.47 -1.86
CA ALA A 78 7.58 -18.60 -0.69
C ALA A 78 7.65 -17.12 -1.05
N GLU A 79 8.54 -16.74 -1.96
CA GLU A 79 8.68 -15.37 -2.44
C GLU A 79 7.44 -14.90 -3.21
N GLN A 80 6.91 -15.73 -4.13
CA GLN A 80 5.69 -15.40 -4.86
C GLN A 80 4.51 -15.23 -3.90
N ALA A 81 4.34 -16.12 -2.92
CA ALA A 81 3.32 -15.99 -1.88
C ALA A 81 3.49 -14.69 -1.08
N ASN A 82 4.73 -14.28 -0.77
CA ASN A 82 5.01 -13.03 -0.09
C ASN A 82 4.64 -11.82 -0.95
N GLN A 83 4.96 -11.83 -2.25
CA GLN A 83 4.55 -10.77 -3.18
C GLN A 83 3.03 -10.61 -3.22
N VAL A 84 2.29 -11.72 -3.38
CA VAL A 84 0.81 -11.71 -3.34
C VAL A 84 0.28 -11.19 -2.01
N ASN A 85 0.88 -11.61 -0.89
CA ASN A 85 0.50 -11.15 0.44
C ASN A 85 0.69 -9.63 0.61
N ARG A 86 1.79 -9.06 0.08
CA ARG A 86 2.01 -7.61 0.04
C ARG A 86 0.89 -6.89 -0.70
N VAL A 87 0.49 -7.38 -1.87
CA VAL A 87 -0.63 -6.81 -2.64
C VAL A 87 -1.93 -6.86 -1.85
N LYS A 88 -2.28 -8.04 -1.30
CA LYS A 88 -3.52 -8.22 -0.53
C LYS A 88 -3.58 -7.36 0.73
N ARG A 89 -2.47 -7.16 1.40
CA ARG A 89 -2.39 -6.25 2.55
C ARG A 89 -2.50 -4.78 2.15
N SER A 90 -2.01 -4.42 0.97
CA SER A 90 -2.15 -3.08 0.40
C SER A 90 -3.61 -2.73 0.06
N GLU A 91 -4.41 -3.71 -0.39
CA GLU A 91 -5.86 -3.51 -0.62
C GLU A 91 -6.60 -3.08 0.66
N SER A 92 -6.09 -3.44 1.83
CA SER A 92 -6.66 -3.01 3.12
C SER A 92 -6.27 -1.57 3.53
N GLY A 93 -5.55 -0.82 2.69
CA GLY A 93 -5.06 0.53 3.02
C GLY A 93 -4.02 0.55 4.14
N MET A 94 -3.36 -0.59 4.40
CA MET A 94 -2.34 -0.74 5.41
C MET A 94 -0.95 -0.81 4.78
N ILE A 95 -0.03 0.02 5.26
CA ILE A 95 1.41 -0.10 4.96
C ILE A 95 1.95 -1.30 5.73
N THR A 96 2.38 -2.34 5.02
CA THR A 96 3.05 -3.49 5.61
C THR A 96 4.55 -3.26 5.70
N ASN A 97 5.19 -3.75 6.76
CA ASN A 97 6.60 -3.53 7.04
C ASN A 97 6.95 -2.02 6.99
N PRO A 98 6.32 -1.19 7.84
CA PRO A 98 6.64 0.23 7.88
C PRO A 98 8.11 0.44 8.28
N ILE A 99 8.68 1.54 7.86
CA ILE A 99 10.01 1.97 8.32
C ILE A 99 9.92 2.20 9.84
N THR A 100 10.82 1.59 10.58
CA THR A 100 10.87 1.62 12.04
C THR A 100 12.21 2.13 12.54
N ILE A 101 12.28 2.48 13.81
CA ILE A 101 13.49 2.89 14.51
C ILE A 101 13.55 2.26 15.89
N GLU A 102 14.74 2.01 16.41
CA GLU A 102 14.94 1.55 17.78
C GLU A 102 14.89 2.73 18.78
N PRO A 103 14.41 2.52 20.02
CA PRO A 103 14.21 3.60 20.99
C PRO A 103 15.52 4.29 21.44
N ASP A 104 16.63 3.58 21.38
CA ASP A 104 17.95 4.07 21.83
C ASP A 104 18.70 4.81 20.70
N GLN A 105 18.18 4.81 19.47
CA GLN A 105 18.77 5.57 18.38
C GLN A 105 18.52 7.07 18.54
N PRO A 106 19.44 7.93 18.05
CA PRO A 106 19.28 9.38 18.17
C PRO A 106 18.16 9.91 17.27
N ILE A 107 17.56 11.01 17.67
CA ILE A 107 16.51 11.71 16.90
C ILE A 107 17.03 12.12 15.51
N SER A 108 18.32 12.45 15.38
CA SER A 108 18.94 12.76 14.08
C SER A 108 18.79 11.64 13.08
N GLU A 109 18.83 10.37 13.50
CA GLU A 109 18.62 9.23 12.62
C GLU A 109 17.15 9.09 12.22
N ALA A 110 16.22 9.32 13.14
CA ALA A 110 14.80 9.36 12.82
C ALA A 110 14.48 10.44 11.76
N LEU A 111 15.06 11.62 11.89
CA LEU A 111 14.90 12.71 10.92
C LEU A 111 15.41 12.32 9.52
N LYS A 112 16.58 11.68 9.43
CA LYS A 112 17.12 11.18 8.16
C LYS A 112 16.19 10.14 7.51
N LEU A 113 15.64 9.22 8.31
CA LEU A 113 14.66 8.24 7.81
C LEU A 113 13.39 8.94 7.31
N MET A 114 12.86 9.89 8.08
CA MET A 114 11.64 10.62 7.71
C MET A 114 11.82 11.45 6.44
N GLU A 115 12.97 12.09 6.25
CA GLU A 115 13.34 12.84 5.05
C GLU A 115 13.51 11.90 3.85
N ARG A 116 14.32 10.85 3.99
CA ARG A 116 14.63 9.87 2.93
C ARG A 116 13.38 9.21 2.38
N TYR A 117 12.47 8.80 3.26
CA TYR A 117 11.25 8.08 2.88
C TYR A 117 10.02 9.00 2.74
N ARG A 118 10.18 10.31 2.95
CA ARG A 118 9.11 11.32 2.88
C ARG A 118 7.90 10.98 3.77
N ILE A 119 8.18 10.50 4.97
CA ILE A 119 7.19 10.10 5.98
C ILE A 119 7.16 11.09 7.14
N SER A 120 5.99 11.29 7.74
CA SER A 120 5.76 12.25 8.84
C SER A 120 5.78 11.61 10.22
N GLY A 121 6.23 10.37 10.34
CA GLY A 121 6.39 9.68 11.61
C GLY A 121 6.80 8.23 11.42
N VAL A 122 7.49 7.71 12.43
CA VAL A 122 8.15 6.41 12.42
C VAL A 122 7.71 5.64 13.67
N PRO A 123 7.17 4.42 13.53
CA PRO A 123 6.98 3.51 14.67
C PRO A 123 8.30 3.16 15.32
N VAL A 124 8.31 3.12 16.64
CA VAL A 124 9.49 2.76 17.45
C VAL A 124 9.28 1.34 17.96
N ILE A 125 10.23 0.46 17.66
CA ILE A 125 10.18 -0.95 18.04
C ILE A 125 11.42 -1.35 18.84
N ARG A 126 11.28 -2.35 19.69
CA ARG A 126 12.42 -3.05 20.31
C ARG A 126 12.40 -4.49 19.81
N GLY A 127 13.31 -4.81 18.91
CA GLY A 127 13.21 -6.06 18.15
C GLY A 127 11.98 -6.08 17.26
N THR A 128 10.94 -6.81 17.62
CA THR A 128 9.65 -6.86 16.90
C THR A 128 8.50 -6.17 17.67
N GLU A 129 8.70 -5.92 18.97
CA GLU A 129 7.67 -5.35 19.85
C GLU A 129 7.53 -3.84 19.63
N LEU A 130 6.30 -3.37 19.47
CA LEU A 130 5.99 -1.95 19.39
C LEU A 130 6.12 -1.29 20.78
N VAL A 131 6.97 -0.26 20.89
CA VAL A 131 7.19 0.49 22.13
C VAL A 131 6.74 1.95 22.04
N GLY A 132 6.60 2.50 20.82
CA GLY A 132 6.21 3.89 20.64
C GLY A 132 5.98 4.30 19.21
N ILE A 133 5.73 5.58 19.01
CA ILE A 133 5.72 6.27 17.72
C ILE A 133 6.36 7.65 17.88
N LEU A 134 7.21 8.03 16.93
CA LEU A 134 7.78 9.37 16.83
C LEU A 134 7.20 10.07 15.60
N THR A 135 6.68 11.28 15.76
CA THR A 135 6.03 12.02 14.69
C THR A 135 6.58 13.45 14.56
N ASN A 136 6.30 14.12 13.44
CA ASN A 136 6.64 15.54 13.27
C ASN A 136 6.07 16.44 14.37
N ARG A 137 4.97 16.05 15.02
CA ARG A 137 4.39 16.79 16.14
C ARG A 137 5.32 16.77 17.34
N ASP A 138 5.90 15.61 17.64
CA ASP A 138 6.83 15.42 18.76
C ASP A 138 8.14 16.18 18.51
N LEU A 139 8.61 16.21 17.27
CA LEU A 139 9.85 16.85 16.84
C LEU A 139 9.79 18.38 16.75
N ARG A 140 8.59 18.97 16.73
CA ARG A 140 8.39 20.38 16.36
C ARG A 140 9.21 21.39 17.16
N PHE A 141 9.44 21.12 18.42
CA PHE A 141 10.13 22.04 19.35
C PHE A 141 11.43 21.48 19.91
N GLU A 142 11.85 20.29 19.47
CA GLU A 142 13.10 19.69 19.93
C GLU A 142 14.27 20.21 19.08
N THR A 143 15.29 20.72 19.76
CA THR A 143 16.50 21.26 19.14
C THR A 143 17.71 20.36 19.33
N ASN A 144 17.69 19.47 20.34
CA ASN A 144 18.77 18.52 20.58
C ASN A 144 18.48 17.19 19.91
N HIS A 145 18.98 17.00 18.71
CA HIS A 145 18.76 15.80 17.90
C HIS A 145 19.67 14.61 18.27
N GLU A 146 20.58 14.78 19.22
CA GLU A 146 21.43 13.68 19.74
C GLU A 146 20.76 12.90 20.88
N LYS A 147 19.64 13.37 21.40
CA LYS A 147 18.82 12.62 22.37
C LYS A 147 18.30 11.33 21.77
N PRO A 148 18.14 10.25 22.57
CA PRO A 148 17.50 9.04 22.13
C PRO A 148 16.00 9.28 21.81
N VAL A 149 15.50 8.57 20.83
CA VAL A 149 14.08 8.61 20.40
C VAL A 149 13.12 8.35 21.56
N SER A 150 13.51 7.47 22.50
CA SER A 150 12.73 7.12 23.69
C SER A 150 12.36 8.29 24.59
N GLU A 151 13.13 9.39 24.59
CA GLU A 151 12.81 10.55 25.40
C GLU A 151 11.72 11.44 24.79
N LEU A 152 11.50 11.35 23.48
CA LEU A 152 10.58 12.23 22.77
C LEU A 152 9.35 11.50 22.21
N MET A 153 9.46 10.21 21.91
CA MET A 153 8.38 9.41 21.33
C MET A 153 7.13 9.41 22.22
N THR A 154 5.96 9.30 21.63
CA THR A 154 4.77 8.85 22.33
C THR A 154 4.91 7.35 22.59
N GLY A 155 5.13 6.96 23.83
CA GLY A 155 5.35 5.57 24.25
C GLY A 155 4.37 5.12 25.32
N GLY A 156 4.32 3.78 25.54
CA GLY A 156 3.42 3.15 26.51
C GLY A 156 2.12 2.65 25.85
N ARG A 157 1.73 1.40 26.18
CA ARG A 157 0.58 0.73 25.59
C ARG A 157 -0.75 1.45 25.85
N ASP A 158 -0.85 2.19 26.92
CA ASP A 158 -1.99 3.02 27.33
C ASP A 158 -2.15 4.29 26.50
N LYS A 159 -1.08 4.80 25.92
CA LYS A 159 -1.08 6.02 25.11
C LYS A 159 -1.10 5.76 23.60
N LEU A 160 -0.75 4.54 23.19
CA LEU A 160 -0.73 4.16 21.79
C LEU A 160 -2.09 3.65 21.35
N VAL A 161 -2.63 4.22 20.28
CA VAL A 161 -3.84 3.69 19.65
C VAL A 161 -3.42 2.62 18.66
N THR A 162 -3.75 1.38 18.98
CA THR A 162 -3.40 0.22 18.17
C THR A 162 -4.64 -0.58 17.78
N VAL A 163 -4.54 -1.34 16.70
CA VAL A 163 -5.61 -2.22 16.20
C VAL A 163 -5.05 -3.56 15.76
N ALA A 164 -5.90 -4.57 15.71
CA ALA A 164 -5.55 -5.87 15.15
C ALA A 164 -5.50 -5.85 13.61
N PRO A 165 -4.74 -6.75 12.97
CA PRO A 165 -4.77 -6.93 11.54
C PRO A 165 -6.18 -7.27 11.02
N GLY A 166 -6.54 -6.72 9.85
CA GLY A 166 -7.86 -6.97 9.24
C GLY A 166 -8.97 -6.02 9.71
N ILE A 167 -8.62 -4.93 10.40
CA ILE A 167 -9.61 -3.90 10.74
C ILE A 167 -10.28 -3.33 9.47
N GLU A 168 -11.58 -3.13 9.54
CA GLU A 168 -12.34 -2.48 8.48
C GLU A 168 -11.94 -1.01 8.31
N MET A 169 -11.79 -0.53 7.07
CA MET A 169 -11.30 0.81 6.78
C MET A 169 -12.13 1.92 7.40
N GLU A 170 -13.45 1.78 7.42
CA GLU A 170 -14.34 2.76 8.06
C GLU A 170 -14.20 2.76 9.59
N ALA A 171 -13.87 1.62 10.20
CA ALA A 171 -13.55 1.55 11.63
C ALA A 171 -12.20 2.21 11.92
N ALA A 172 -11.17 1.97 11.10
CA ALA A 172 -9.87 2.62 11.21
C ALA A 172 -10.01 4.15 11.11
N LYS A 173 -10.81 4.64 10.15
CA LYS A 173 -11.08 6.07 9.97
C LYS A 173 -11.76 6.70 11.21
N ARG A 174 -12.75 6.00 11.79
CA ARG A 174 -13.40 6.49 13.03
C ARG A 174 -12.40 6.63 14.17
N LEU A 175 -11.49 5.66 14.35
CA LEU A 175 -10.45 5.72 15.40
C LEU A 175 -9.46 6.85 15.15
N LEU A 176 -8.98 7.06 13.92
CA LEU A 176 -8.10 8.17 13.57
C LEU A 176 -8.76 9.51 13.90
N HIS A 177 -10.03 9.68 13.56
CA HIS A 177 -10.79 10.89 13.84
C HIS A 177 -11.05 11.09 15.36
N GLN A 178 -11.50 10.03 16.05
CA GLN A 178 -11.82 10.05 17.48
C GLN A 178 -10.60 10.44 18.33
N HIS A 179 -9.44 9.86 18.01
CA HIS A 179 -8.19 10.12 18.73
C HIS A 179 -7.38 11.29 18.16
N ARG A 180 -7.86 11.94 17.08
CA ARG A 180 -7.18 13.05 16.38
C ARG A 180 -5.72 12.72 16.01
N ILE A 181 -5.51 11.50 15.53
CA ILE A 181 -4.22 11.00 15.07
C ILE A 181 -4.23 10.76 13.54
N GLU A 182 -3.07 10.86 12.93
CA GLU A 182 -2.91 10.63 11.48
C GLU A 182 -2.45 9.22 11.13
N LYS A 183 -2.01 8.47 12.14
CA LYS A 183 -1.40 7.14 12.00
C LYS A 183 -1.98 6.19 13.03
N LEU A 184 -2.38 5.01 12.56
CA LEU A 184 -2.93 3.95 13.39
C LEU A 184 -2.00 2.73 13.26
N LEU A 185 -1.48 2.28 14.40
CA LEU A 185 -0.53 1.18 14.46
C LEU A 185 -1.27 -0.15 14.48
N VAL A 186 -0.85 -1.09 13.63
CA VAL A 186 -1.44 -2.43 13.55
C VAL A 186 -0.50 -3.42 14.24
N VAL A 187 -0.99 -4.10 15.26
CA VAL A 187 -0.21 -5.06 16.06
C VAL A 187 -0.92 -6.41 16.15
N ASN A 188 -0.14 -7.47 16.29
CA ASN A 188 -0.68 -8.80 16.58
C ASN A 188 -0.96 -9.01 18.08
N SER A 189 -1.39 -10.22 18.47
CA SER A 189 -1.67 -10.58 19.86
C SER A 189 -0.45 -10.46 20.80
N ASN A 190 0.76 -10.56 20.26
CA ASN A 190 2.01 -10.41 21.01
C ASN A 190 2.49 -8.95 21.08
N TYR A 191 1.70 -7.99 20.57
CA TYR A 191 2.05 -6.58 20.48
C TYR A 191 3.23 -6.30 19.52
N GLU A 192 3.44 -7.17 18.53
CA GLU A 192 4.44 -6.99 17.48
C GLU A 192 3.84 -6.18 16.34
N LEU A 193 4.61 -5.23 15.84
CA LEU A 193 4.18 -4.34 14.75
C LEU A 193 3.98 -5.14 13.45
N GLN A 194 2.76 -5.07 12.90
CA GLN A 194 2.39 -5.72 11.64
C GLN A 194 2.21 -4.72 10.50
N GLY A 195 1.91 -3.48 10.84
CA GLY A 195 1.67 -2.44 9.83
C GLY A 195 1.28 -1.09 10.39
N LEU A 196 1.01 -0.18 9.47
CA LEU A 196 0.62 1.20 9.74
C LEU A 196 -0.50 1.60 8.77
N ILE A 197 -1.56 2.20 9.29
CA ILE A 197 -2.64 2.81 8.48
C ILE A 197 -2.53 4.32 8.63
N THR A 198 -2.54 5.06 7.52
CA THR A 198 -2.52 6.52 7.56
C THR A 198 -3.79 7.11 6.92
N ILE A 199 -4.11 8.36 7.25
CA ILE A 199 -5.24 9.07 6.63
C ILE A 199 -5.08 9.12 5.11
N LYS A 200 -3.86 9.32 4.61
CA LYS A 200 -3.57 9.39 3.16
C LYS A 200 -3.89 8.07 2.44
N ASP A 201 -3.65 6.93 3.10
CA ASP A 201 -3.94 5.62 2.52
C ASP A 201 -5.44 5.36 2.45
N ILE A 202 -6.19 5.83 3.45
CA ILE A 202 -7.66 5.79 3.45
C ILE A 202 -8.26 6.67 2.33
N GLU A 203 -7.70 7.85 2.11
CA GLU A 203 -8.16 8.76 1.05
C GLU A 203 -7.88 8.20 -0.35
N LYS A 204 -6.73 7.54 -0.54
CA LYS A 204 -6.39 6.87 -1.81
C LYS A 204 -7.29 5.67 -2.11
N ALA A 205 -7.67 4.88 -1.10
CA ALA A 205 -8.55 3.73 -1.27
C ALA A 205 -10.01 4.13 -1.63
N ARG A 206 -10.36 5.41 -1.59
CA ARG A 206 -11.69 5.95 -1.94
C ARG A 206 -11.82 6.42 -3.39
N LYS A 207 -10.71 6.61 -4.09
CA LYS A 207 -10.69 6.98 -5.51
C LYS A 207 -10.71 5.74 -6.38
#